data_e0b701d1ae1dfd86cc4e551aa6e669d8
#
_entry.id   e0b701d1ae1dfd86cc4e551aa6e669d8
#
_cell.length_a   1.000
_cell.length_b   1.000
_cell.length_c   1.000
_cell.angle_alpha   90.00
_cell.angle_beta   90.00
_cell.angle_gamma   90.00
#
_symmetry.space_group_name_H-M   'P 1'
#
loop_
_entity.id
_entity.type
_entity.pdbx_description
1 polymer ?
#
loop_
_entity_poly.entity_id
_entity_poly.type
_entity_poly.pdbx_seq_one_letter_code
_entity_poly.pdbx_strand_id
1 'polypeptide(L)'
;MTHPFTVDADSHVLEPPDLWENYLEPKYRNRGIHIKQTPEGEELIVDNEVIMRGRLALLGGAEHEAPPLFVDPNIPYLETCPRASMFTNDRVKLLDDWGVSAGITFPTIGILWDKEEDPELAMAYARAYNNWQWDFASPARNRIVPIAHIPLYDPALALTELKRCLVLGFKGMFLPPERVCGKRPSHPDFDPLWAVLQDADLPVCMHLIVRFKRAVGLANHGWYDREERPNMVFSFGLGGTMQLVPAAASMVCDGLFDRFPRLKVLIVEAGAGFAAYVMDRLDEKYDRFGASMAPIKLRPSEYFRRNLWYVMDPGERSIDANCDLVGEDRFLWGSDYPHIDSHINAAAEVRASLAPMTESRRRAVLGENARTLFRL
;
A
#
# COMPACT_ATOMS: atom_id res chain seq x y z
N MET A 1 26.71 12.00 -13.34
CA MET A 1 26.06 12.95 -12.40
C MET A 1 25.52 12.12 -11.26
N THR A 2 25.83 12.45 -10.00
CA THR A 2 25.22 11.79 -8.86
C THR A 2 23.76 12.21 -8.78
N HIS A 3 22.84 11.29 -8.95
CA HIS A 3 21.41 11.55 -8.74
C HIS A 3 21.14 11.96 -7.28
N PRO A 4 20.17 12.87 -7.01
CA PRO A 4 19.74 13.15 -5.65
C PRO A 4 19.26 11.86 -4.99
N PHE A 5 19.33 11.80 -3.67
CA PHE A 5 18.74 10.69 -2.90
C PHE A 5 17.26 10.57 -3.25
N THR A 6 16.88 9.45 -3.84
CA THR A 6 15.52 9.21 -4.38
C THR A 6 14.99 7.92 -3.78
N VAL A 7 13.76 7.94 -3.29
CA VAL A 7 13.08 6.77 -2.71
C VAL A 7 11.74 6.57 -3.38
N ASP A 8 11.54 5.40 -3.95
CA ASP A 8 10.24 4.94 -4.42
C ASP A 8 9.45 4.46 -3.20
N ALA A 9 8.40 5.20 -2.84
CA ALA A 9 7.64 4.95 -1.61
C ALA A 9 6.43 4.03 -1.82
N ASP A 10 6.25 3.55 -3.05
CA ASP A 10 5.23 2.59 -3.44
C ASP A 10 5.75 1.71 -4.55
N SER A 11 6.24 0.56 -4.15
CA SER A 11 6.60 -0.50 -5.09
C SER A 11 6.22 -1.86 -4.51
N HIS A 12 6.05 -2.84 -5.37
CA HIS A 12 5.56 -4.15 -4.98
C HIS A 12 6.55 -5.27 -5.25
N VAL A 13 6.39 -6.34 -4.49
CA VAL A 13 6.90 -7.66 -4.84
C VAL A 13 5.77 -8.46 -5.48
N LEU A 14 6.12 -9.40 -6.34
CA LEU A 14 5.19 -10.43 -6.80
C LEU A 14 5.58 -11.73 -6.10
N GLU A 15 4.64 -12.28 -5.36
CA GLU A 15 4.89 -13.49 -4.58
C GLU A 15 5.11 -14.67 -5.52
N PRO A 16 6.26 -15.37 -5.46
CA PRO A 16 6.48 -16.53 -6.31
C PRO A 16 5.47 -17.65 -5.98
N PRO A 17 5.04 -18.42 -6.99
CA PRO A 17 3.99 -19.44 -6.81
C PRO A 17 4.28 -20.47 -5.71
N ASP A 18 5.55 -20.75 -5.43
CA ASP A 18 6.02 -21.70 -4.42
C ASP A 18 6.24 -21.08 -3.03
N LEU A 19 5.95 -19.78 -2.84
CA LEU A 19 6.19 -19.10 -1.57
C LEU A 19 5.53 -19.82 -0.40
N TRP A 20 4.23 -20.08 -0.50
CA TRP A 20 3.50 -20.70 0.61
C TRP A 20 3.82 -22.17 0.79
N GLU A 21 4.23 -22.90 -0.26
CA GLU A 21 4.76 -24.25 -0.12
C GLU A 21 6.03 -24.27 0.72
N ASN A 22 6.94 -23.30 0.51
CA ASN A 22 8.23 -23.22 1.16
C ASN A 22 8.19 -22.60 2.56
N TYR A 23 7.37 -21.56 2.77
CA TYR A 23 7.39 -20.74 3.99
C TYR A 23 6.19 -20.96 4.92
N LEU A 24 5.07 -21.54 4.42
CA LEU A 24 3.91 -21.78 5.27
C LEU A 24 4.16 -22.91 6.25
N GLU A 25 3.67 -22.73 7.47
CA GLU A 25 3.76 -23.73 8.53
C GLU A 25 3.17 -25.09 8.07
N PRO A 26 3.82 -26.23 8.37
CA PRO A 26 3.40 -27.54 7.85
C PRO A 26 1.94 -27.88 8.07
N LYS A 27 1.35 -27.47 9.21
CA LYS A 27 -0.06 -27.74 9.55
C LYS A 27 -1.06 -27.03 8.62
N TYR A 28 -0.66 -26.01 7.89
CA TYR A 28 -1.52 -25.24 6.99
C TYR A 28 -1.22 -25.47 5.49
N ARG A 29 -0.21 -26.27 5.13
CA ARG A 29 0.22 -26.43 3.73
C ARG A 29 -0.87 -26.93 2.80
N ASN A 30 -1.77 -27.79 3.30
CA ASN A 30 -2.93 -28.25 2.52
C ASN A 30 -4.01 -27.17 2.30
N ARG A 31 -3.85 -26.01 2.92
CA ARG A 31 -4.71 -24.83 2.79
C ARG A 31 -3.92 -23.64 2.22
N GLY A 32 -2.72 -23.88 1.69
CA GLY A 32 -1.82 -22.85 1.17
C GLY A 32 -2.38 -22.10 -0.02
N ILE A 33 -1.86 -20.86 -0.22
CA ILE A 33 -2.14 -20.10 -1.44
C ILE A 33 -1.31 -20.69 -2.56
N HIS A 34 -1.92 -20.92 -3.72
CA HIS A 34 -1.23 -21.45 -4.90
C HIS A 34 -1.93 -21.06 -6.19
N ILE A 35 -1.18 -21.13 -7.29
CA ILE A 35 -1.69 -20.91 -8.65
C ILE A 35 -1.86 -22.28 -9.31
N LYS A 36 -3.05 -22.52 -9.85
CA LYS A 36 -3.38 -23.77 -10.54
C LYS A 36 -3.64 -23.50 -12.01
N GLN A 37 -2.94 -24.22 -12.89
CA GLN A 37 -3.22 -24.18 -14.33
C GLN A 37 -4.49 -24.97 -14.65
N THR A 38 -5.39 -24.38 -15.44
CA THR A 38 -6.60 -25.00 -15.96
C THR A 38 -6.71 -24.78 -17.49
N PRO A 39 -7.61 -25.48 -18.19
CA PRO A 39 -7.83 -25.23 -19.62
C PRO A 39 -8.35 -23.82 -19.91
N GLU A 40 -8.99 -23.17 -18.94
CA GLU A 40 -9.54 -21.82 -19.05
C GLU A 40 -8.59 -20.72 -18.53
N GLY A 41 -7.32 -21.06 -18.29
CA GLY A 41 -6.30 -20.18 -17.73
C GLY A 41 -5.92 -20.52 -16.30
N GLU A 42 -5.13 -19.66 -15.68
CA GLU A 42 -4.69 -19.85 -14.31
C GLU A 42 -5.76 -19.44 -13.29
N GLU A 43 -5.80 -20.16 -12.17
CA GLU A 43 -6.63 -19.86 -11.01
C GLU A 43 -5.75 -19.56 -9.78
N LEU A 44 -5.98 -18.43 -9.13
CA LEU A 44 -5.42 -18.17 -7.81
C LEU A 44 -6.34 -18.77 -6.76
N ILE A 45 -5.80 -19.70 -5.99
CA ILE A 45 -6.51 -20.44 -4.96
C ILE A 45 -5.99 -20.03 -3.58
N VAL A 46 -6.91 -19.66 -2.68
CA VAL A 46 -6.65 -19.33 -1.28
C VAL A 46 -7.53 -20.21 -0.41
N ASP A 47 -6.94 -21.01 0.48
CA ASP A 47 -7.68 -21.90 1.36
C ASP A 47 -8.64 -22.83 0.61
N ASN A 48 -8.14 -23.45 -0.47
CA ASN A 48 -8.91 -24.32 -1.38
C ASN A 48 -10.09 -23.65 -2.11
N GLU A 49 -10.18 -22.32 -2.09
CA GLU A 49 -11.19 -21.58 -2.81
C GLU A 49 -10.56 -20.75 -3.93
N VAL A 50 -11.15 -20.82 -5.10
CA VAL A 50 -10.73 -19.97 -6.24
C VAL A 50 -11.17 -18.53 -5.98
N ILE A 51 -10.20 -17.62 -5.83
CA ILE A 51 -10.48 -16.20 -5.63
C ILE A 51 -10.32 -15.37 -6.91
N MET A 52 -9.52 -15.82 -7.87
CA MET A 52 -9.32 -15.15 -9.16
C MET A 52 -9.19 -16.21 -10.26
N ARG A 53 -9.88 -16.00 -11.38
CA ARG A 53 -9.83 -16.87 -12.58
C ARG A 53 -9.30 -16.11 -13.77
N GLY A 54 -8.24 -16.62 -14.38
CA GLY A 54 -7.56 -15.97 -15.49
C GLY A 54 -6.99 -14.60 -15.11
N ARG A 55 -6.29 -13.96 -16.04
CA ARG A 55 -5.78 -12.59 -15.93
C ARG A 55 -4.84 -12.33 -14.74
N LEU A 56 -4.22 -13.38 -14.17
CA LEU A 56 -3.19 -13.20 -13.15
C LEU A 56 -2.00 -12.41 -13.67
N ALA A 57 -1.78 -12.43 -14.98
CA ALA A 57 -0.80 -11.63 -15.68
C ALA A 57 -0.92 -10.11 -15.43
N LEU A 58 -2.11 -9.61 -15.08
CA LEU A 58 -2.31 -8.19 -14.74
C LEU A 58 -1.53 -7.76 -13.49
N LEU A 59 -1.22 -8.69 -12.60
CA LEU A 59 -0.50 -8.39 -11.35
C LEU A 59 0.96 -7.96 -11.62
N GLY A 60 1.53 -8.33 -12.77
CA GLY A 60 2.92 -8.04 -13.12
C GLY A 60 3.08 -7.26 -14.43
N GLY A 61 2.07 -6.54 -14.88
CA GLY A 61 1.95 -6.03 -16.23
C GLY A 61 2.72 -4.76 -16.59
N ALA A 62 3.51 -4.16 -15.68
CA ALA A 62 4.18 -2.87 -15.92
C ALA A 62 5.05 -2.78 -17.18
N GLU A 63 5.65 -3.89 -17.61
CA GLU A 63 6.53 -3.95 -18.78
C GLU A 63 5.79 -4.36 -20.07
N HIS A 64 4.45 -4.45 -20.01
CA HIS A 64 3.61 -4.94 -21.09
C HIS A 64 2.56 -3.91 -21.52
N GLU A 65 2.05 -4.08 -22.75
CA GLU A 65 0.88 -3.31 -23.17
C GLU A 65 -0.37 -3.79 -22.40
N ALA A 66 -1.09 -2.87 -21.78
CA ALA A 66 -2.25 -3.19 -20.97
C ALA A 66 -3.39 -3.92 -21.74
N PRO A 67 -3.83 -3.48 -22.96
CA PRO A 67 -4.99 -4.07 -23.61
C PRO A 67 -4.93 -5.59 -23.81
N PRO A 68 -3.83 -6.21 -24.27
CA PRO A 68 -3.75 -7.66 -24.41
C PRO A 68 -3.96 -8.39 -23.07
N LEU A 69 -3.40 -7.88 -21.98
CA LEU A 69 -3.51 -8.50 -20.65
C LEU A 69 -4.94 -8.48 -20.11
N PHE A 70 -5.74 -7.48 -20.50
CA PHE A 70 -7.15 -7.40 -20.09
C PHE A 70 -8.08 -8.31 -20.88
N VAL A 71 -7.70 -8.70 -22.11
CA VAL A 71 -8.56 -9.48 -23.02
C VAL A 71 -8.21 -10.96 -23.06
N ASP A 72 -6.94 -11.33 -22.86
CA ASP A 72 -6.51 -12.73 -22.87
C ASP A 72 -6.34 -13.26 -21.42
N PRO A 73 -7.27 -14.11 -20.95
CA PRO A 73 -7.18 -14.67 -19.61
C PRO A 73 -6.12 -15.79 -19.48
N ASN A 74 -5.52 -16.23 -20.60
CA ASN A 74 -4.62 -17.39 -20.64
C ASN A 74 -3.14 -17.02 -20.52
N ILE A 75 -2.78 -15.72 -20.51
CA ILE A 75 -1.40 -15.31 -20.31
C ILE A 75 -0.99 -15.70 -18.87
N PRO A 76 0.06 -16.52 -18.71
CA PRO A 76 0.46 -17.00 -17.40
C PRO A 76 1.01 -15.89 -16.51
N TYR A 77 0.80 -16.01 -15.19
CA TYR A 77 1.33 -15.10 -14.18
C TYR A 77 2.83 -14.83 -14.34
N LEU A 78 3.61 -15.91 -14.44
CA LEU A 78 5.07 -15.80 -14.51
C LEU A 78 5.57 -15.21 -15.85
N GLU A 79 4.75 -15.18 -16.91
CA GLU A 79 5.15 -14.59 -18.18
C GLU A 79 5.28 -13.09 -18.12
N THR A 80 4.46 -12.43 -17.28
CA THR A 80 4.47 -10.97 -17.10
C THR A 80 5.22 -10.51 -15.85
N CYS A 81 5.58 -11.43 -14.96
CA CYS A 81 6.29 -11.08 -13.73
C CYS A 81 7.74 -10.65 -14.01
N PRO A 82 8.09 -9.39 -13.84
CA PRO A 82 9.47 -8.95 -13.98
C PRO A 82 10.35 -9.63 -12.93
N ARG A 83 11.54 -10.07 -13.30
CA ARG A 83 12.48 -10.69 -12.36
C ARG A 83 12.79 -9.83 -11.14
N ALA A 84 12.82 -8.50 -11.32
CA ALA A 84 13.01 -7.54 -10.25
C ALA A 84 11.93 -7.57 -9.17
N SER A 85 10.76 -8.14 -9.42
CA SER A 85 9.70 -8.31 -8.42
C SER A 85 9.89 -9.51 -7.48
N MET A 86 10.75 -10.48 -7.87
CA MET A 86 10.95 -11.74 -7.14
C MET A 86 12.40 -11.99 -6.70
N PHE A 87 13.39 -11.34 -7.34
CA PHE A 87 14.80 -11.60 -7.09
C PHE A 87 15.57 -10.34 -6.66
N THR A 88 16.26 -10.41 -5.53
CA THR A 88 16.98 -9.29 -4.90
C THR A 88 17.94 -8.58 -5.85
N ASN A 89 18.81 -9.35 -6.54
CA ASN A 89 19.84 -8.76 -7.41
C ASN A 89 19.21 -8.04 -8.61
N ASP A 90 18.14 -8.60 -9.18
CA ASP A 90 17.42 -7.96 -10.29
C ASP A 90 16.70 -6.69 -9.81
N ARG A 91 16.14 -6.68 -8.57
CA ARG A 91 15.57 -5.47 -7.96
C ARG A 91 16.61 -4.39 -7.73
N VAL A 92 17.77 -4.74 -7.18
CA VAL A 92 18.87 -3.78 -6.98
C VAL A 92 19.30 -3.18 -8.32
N LYS A 93 19.44 -4.01 -9.35
CA LYS A 93 19.77 -3.55 -10.70
C LYS A 93 18.71 -2.58 -11.25
N LEU A 94 17.42 -2.87 -11.10
CA LEU A 94 16.34 -1.96 -11.50
C LEU A 94 16.46 -0.60 -10.80
N LEU A 95 16.66 -0.61 -9.49
CA LEU A 95 16.83 0.63 -8.72
C LEU A 95 18.06 1.43 -9.20
N ASP A 96 19.16 0.75 -9.56
CA ASP A 96 20.35 1.39 -10.12
C ASP A 96 20.07 1.98 -11.51
N ASP A 97 19.41 1.24 -12.39
CA ASP A 97 19.04 1.68 -13.74
C ASP A 97 18.09 2.91 -13.67
N TRP A 98 17.23 2.98 -12.68
CA TRP A 98 16.32 4.10 -12.43
C TRP A 98 16.96 5.27 -11.69
N GLY A 99 18.18 5.10 -11.14
CA GLY A 99 18.82 6.08 -10.25
C GLY A 99 18.02 6.30 -8.96
N VAL A 100 17.40 5.23 -8.43
CA VAL A 100 16.61 5.22 -7.19
C VAL A 100 17.47 4.60 -6.08
N SER A 101 17.53 5.29 -4.95
CA SER A 101 18.36 4.91 -3.81
C SER A 101 17.76 3.75 -3.02
N ALA A 102 16.44 3.72 -2.87
CA ALA A 102 15.71 2.65 -2.18
C ALA A 102 14.26 2.57 -2.67
N GLY A 103 13.65 1.38 -2.56
CA GLY A 103 12.22 1.13 -2.80
C GLY A 103 11.56 0.54 -1.56
N ILE A 104 10.41 1.10 -1.18
CA ILE A 104 9.53 0.57 -0.15
C ILE A 104 8.68 -0.51 -0.81
N THR A 105 8.65 -1.72 -0.23
CA THR A 105 8.03 -2.87 -0.89
C THR A 105 6.81 -3.41 -0.16
N PHE A 106 5.70 -3.52 -0.90
CA PHE A 106 4.39 -4.00 -0.46
C PHE A 106 4.06 -5.38 -1.07
N PRO A 107 3.11 -6.13 -0.49
CA PRO A 107 2.60 -7.37 -1.08
C PRO A 107 1.71 -7.08 -2.29
N THR A 108 1.60 -8.03 -3.23
CA THR A 108 0.62 -8.02 -4.32
C THR A 108 -0.48 -9.06 -4.08
N ILE A 109 -0.16 -10.34 -3.99
CA ILE A 109 -1.19 -11.35 -3.66
C ILE A 109 -1.77 -11.10 -2.25
N GLY A 110 -0.96 -10.56 -1.34
CA GLY A 110 -1.40 -10.19 0.01
C GLY A 110 -2.55 -9.19 0.06
N ILE A 111 -2.72 -8.33 -0.95
CA ILE A 111 -3.84 -7.36 -1.00
C ILE A 111 -5.15 -7.95 -1.55
N LEU A 112 -5.13 -9.19 -2.08
CA LEU A 112 -6.26 -9.79 -2.81
C LEU A 112 -7.20 -10.63 -1.94
N TRP A 113 -6.72 -11.14 -0.80
CA TRP A 113 -7.49 -12.06 0.05
C TRP A 113 -7.87 -11.45 1.39
N ASP A 114 -8.92 -11.99 1.98
CA ASP A 114 -9.25 -11.86 3.40
C ASP A 114 -9.59 -13.24 3.99
N LYS A 115 -9.39 -13.39 5.30
CA LYS A 115 -9.68 -14.60 6.08
C LYS A 115 -10.13 -14.18 7.47
N GLU A 116 -11.14 -13.30 7.52
CA GLU A 116 -11.72 -12.80 8.77
C GLU A 116 -12.28 -13.96 9.63
N GLU A 117 -12.77 -15.00 8.98
CA GLU A 117 -13.33 -16.21 9.60
C GLU A 117 -12.28 -17.16 10.20
N ASP A 118 -10.99 -17.03 9.82
CA ASP A 118 -9.88 -17.86 10.34
C ASP A 118 -8.63 -17.00 10.58
N PRO A 119 -8.58 -16.23 11.68
CA PRO A 119 -7.48 -15.34 11.99
C PRO A 119 -6.12 -16.04 12.13
N GLU A 120 -6.10 -17.31 12.58
CA GLU A 120 -4.85 -18.06 12.71
C GLU A 120 -4.26 -18.41 11.35
N LEU A 121 -5.08 -18.84 10.39
CA LEU A 121 -4.64 -19.10 9.02
C LEU A 121 -4.19 -17.81 8.32
N ALA A 122 -4.97 -16.74 8.47
CA ALA A 122 -4.59 -15.43 7.95
C ALA A 122 -3.21 -14.99 8.43
N MET A 123 -2.96 -15.17 9.73
CA MET A 123 -1.66 -14.84 10.33
C MET A 123 -0.55 -15.78 9.86
N ALA A 124 -0.87 -17.06 9.61
CA ALA A 124 0.11 -17.99 9.05
C ALA A 124 0.52 -17.60 7.62
N TYR A 125 -0.44 -17.16 6.79
CA TYR A 125 -0.14 -16.61 5.46
C TYR A 125 0.75 -15.37 5.54
N ALA A 126 0.40 -14.44 6.43
CA ALA A 126 1.19 -13.23 6.62
C ALA A 126 2.62 -13.53 7.11
N ARG A 127 2.80 -14.47 8.05
CA ARG A 127 4.13 -14.90 8.51
C ARG A 127 4.95 -15.52 7.38
N ALA A 128 4.33 -16.37 6.55
CA ALA A 128 5.00 -16.96 5.40
C ALA A 128 5.49 -15.88 4.43
N TYR A 129 4.61 -14.91 4.09
CA TYR A 129 4.95 -13.75 3.28
C TYR A 129 6.06 -12.91 3.92
N ASN A 130 5.94 -12.52 5.18
CA ASN A 130 6.92 -11.70 5.87
C ASN A 130 8.30 -12.37 5.95
N ASN A 131 8.35 -13.71 6.14
CA ASN A 131 9.60 -14.45 6.13
C ASN A 131 10.25 -14.43 4.75
N TRP A 132 9.48 -14.70 3.70
CA TRP A 132 9.98 -14.64 2.32
C TRP A 132 10.42 -13.22 1.95
N GLN A 133 9.61 -12.21 2.27
CA GLN A 133 9.95 -10.81 1.98
C GLN A 133 11.23 -10.37 2.71
N TRP A 134 11.44 -10.88 3.94
CA TRP A 134 12.69 -10.63 4.65
C TRP A 134 13.88 -11.28 3.94
N ASP A 135 13.76 -12.52 3.49
CA ASP A 135 14.83 -13.19 2.73
C ASP A 135 15.11 -12.48 1.39
N PHE A 136 14.07 -11.96 0.73
CA PHE A 136 14.21 -11.13 -0.46
C PHE A 136 14.91 -9.79 -0.16
N ALA A 137 14.57 -9.10 0.92
CA ALA A 137 15.05 -7.74 1.21
C ALA A 137 16.39 -7.71 1.97
N SER A 138 16.63 -8.65 2.89
CA SER A 138 17.76 -8.58 3.83
C SER A 138 19.15 -8.53 3.20
N PRO A 139 19.44 -9.16 2.03
CA PRO A 139 20.73 -9.02 1.37
C PRO A 139 21.02 -7.59 0.88
N ALA A 140 19.97 -6.79 0.66
CA ALA A 140 20.06 -5.41 0.19
C ALA A 140 19.17 -4.45 1.02
N ARG A 141 19.07 -4.64 2.33
CA ARG A 141 18.15 -3.96 3.26
C ARG A 141 18.22 -2.43 3.27
N ASN A 142 19.29 -1.83 2.75
CA ASN A 142 19.42 -0.39 2.58
C ASN A 142 18.83 0.09 1.25
N ARG A 143 18.46 -0.83 0.36
CA ARG A 143 17.93 -0.57 -0.98
C ARG A 143 16.49 -1.09 -1.13
N ILE A 144 16.17 -2.21 -0.50
CA ILE A 144 14.85 -2.85 -0.50
C ILE A 144 14.30 -2.79 0.92
N VAL A 145 13.23 -2.02 1.11
CA VAL A 145 12.69 -1.68 2.43
C VAL A 145 11.33 -2.37 2.62
N PRO A 146 11.29 -3.47 3.38
CA PRO A 146 10.06 -4.26 3.51
C PRO A 146 9.05 -3.63 4.47
N ILE A 147 7.77 -3.69 4.10
CA ILE A 147 6.61 -3.34 4.93
C ILE A 147 5.91 -4.63 5.38
N ALA A 148 5.67 -4.76 6.68
CA ALA A 148 5.08 -5.96 7.24
C ALA A 148 3.60 -6.10 6.87
N HIS A 149 3.20 -7.25 6.35
CA HIS A 149 1.80 -7.60 6.15
C HIS A 149 1.25 -8.16 7.46
N ILE A 150 0.29 -7.48 8.07
CA ILE A 150 -0.26 -7.79 9.40
C ILE A 150 -1.79 -7.79 9.33
N PRO A 151 -2.43 -8.95 9.15
CA PRO A 151 -3.89 -9.06 9.27
C PRO A 151 -4.38 -8.69 10.67
N LEU A 152 -5.42 -7.84 10.74
CA LEU A 152 -5.95 -7.31 12.00
C LEU A 152 -7.14 -8.12 12.57
N TYR A 153 -7.42 -9.30 12.07
CA TYR A 153 -8.56 -10.11 12.48
C TYR A 153 -8.49 -10.54 13.95
N ASP A 154 -7.28 -10.77 14.46
CA ASP A 154 -6.99 -10.94 15.89
C ASP A 154 -5.91 -9.96 16.33
N PRO A 155 -6.24 -8.94 17.16
CA PRO A 155 -5.27 -7.92 17.59
C PRO A 155 -4.07 -8.47 18.37
N ALA A 156 -4.20 -9.58 19.10
CA ALA A 156 -3.11 -10.17 19.87
C ALA A 156 -2.11 -10.90 18.96
N LEU A 157 -2.60 -11.66 17.97
CA LEU A 157 -1.77 -12.26 16.94
C LEU A 157 -1.07 -11.17 16.09
N ALA A 158 -1.82 -10.13 15.70
CA ALA A 158 -1.29 -8.99 14.95
C ALA A 158 -0.16 -8.29 15.71
N LEU A 159 -0.34 -8.01 16.99
CA LEU A 159 0.68 -7.37 17.83
C LEU A 159 1.95 -8.22 17.96
N THR A 160 1.79 -9.52 18.09
CA THR A 160 2.91 -10.47 18.21
C THR A 160 3.74 -10.47 16.93
N GLU A 161 3.08 -10.58 15.78
CA GLU A 161 3.76 -10.60 14.47
C GLU A 161 4.38 -9.24 14.12
N LEU A 162 3.68 -8.13 14.40
CA LEU A 162 4.22 -6.78 14.21
C LEU A 162 5.54 -6.62 14.98
N LYS A 163 5.57 -6.97 16.27
CA LYS A 163 6.80 -6.88 17.07
C LYS A 163 7.93 -7.73 16.51
N ARG A 164 7.62 -8.94 16.03
CA ARG A 164 8.59 -9.83 15.38
C ARG A 164 9.17 -9.18 14.11
N CYS A 165 8.32 -8.64 13.26
CA CYS A 165 8.76 -7.96 12.01
C CYS A 165 9.62 -6.73 12.30
N LEU A 166 9.27 -5.92 13.29
CA LEU A 166 10.07 -4.76 13.68
C LEU A 166 11.46 -5.15 14.19
N VAL A 167 11.56 -6.24 14.96
CA VAL A 167 12.86 -6.80 15.42
C VAL A 167 13.70 -7.29 14.24
N LEU A 168 13.10 -7.89 13.21
CA LEU A 168 13.79 -8.28 11.97
C LEU A 168 14.32 -7.06 11.21
N GLY A 169 13.63 -5.92 11.24
CA GLY A 169 14.05 -4.69 10.56
C GLY A 169 13.04 -4.15 9.54
N PHE A 170 11.80 -4.64 9.53
CA PHE A 170 10.72 -4.04 8.76
C PHE A 170 10.50 -2.59 9.16
N LYS A 171 10.13 -1.74 8.19
CA LYS A 171 10.09 -0.28 8.36
C LYS A 171 8.69 0.31 8.44
N GLY A 172 7.70 -0.51 8.67
CA GLY A 172 6.30 -0.11 8.79
C GLY A 172 5.36 -1.31 8.71
N MET A 173 4.08 -1.03 8.74
CA MET A 173 3.01 -2.00 8.69
C MET A 173 2.01 -1.63 7.58
N PHE A 174 1.66 -2.58 6.72
CA PHE A 174 0.56 -2.47 5.77
C PHE A 174 -0.79 -2.43 6.53
N LEU A 175 -1.67 -1.51 6.14
CA LEU A 175 -3.02 -1.37 6.69
C LEU A 175 -4.04 -1.31 5.55
N PRO A 176 -5.02 -2.23 5.48
CA PRO A 176 -6.13 -2.12 4.54
C PRO A 176 -7.04 -0.93 4.91
N PRO A 177 -7.54 -0.15 3.94
CA PRO A 177 -8.40 1.01 4.17
C PRO A 177 -9.86 0.61 4.36
N GLU A 178 -10.12 -0.32 5.26
CA GLU A 178 -11.43 -0.91 5.49
C GLU A 178 -11.73 -1.17 6.97
N ARG A 179 -12.96 -1.54 7.25
CA ARG A 179 -13.32 -2.07 8.56
C ARG A 179 -12.90 -3.54 8.64
N VAL A 180 -12.18 -3.90 9.67
CA VAL A 180 -11.77 -5.28 9.95
C VAL A 180 -12.61 -5.83 11.09
N CYS A 181 -13.27 -6.94 10.92
CA CYS A 181 -14.24 -7.51 11.89
C CYS A 181 -15.26 -6.45 12.37
N GLY A 182 -15.75 -5.63 11.42
CA GLY A 182 -16.68 -4.55 11.70
C GLY A 182 -16.08 -3.32 12.41
N LYS A 183 -14.78 -3.31 12.75
CA LYS A 183 -14.08 -2.24 13.49
C LYS A 183 -13.32 -1.33 12.55
N ARG A 184 -13.39 -0.01 12.78
CA ARG A 184 -12.56 0.97 12.06
C ARG A 184 -11.13 0.93 12.61
N PRO A 185 -10.12 1.40 11.86
CA PRO A 185 -8.72 1.50 12.33
C PRO A 185 -8.56 2.27 13.65
N SER A 186 -9.48 3.19 13.94
CA SER A 186 -9.53 3.97 15.18
C SER A 186 -10.06 3.20 16.41
N HIS A 187 -10.53 1.94 16.23
CA HIS A 187 -11.10 1.16 17.34
C HIS A 187 -10.05 0.84 18.40
N PRO A 188 -10.38 0.96 19.73
CA PRO A 188 -9.41 0.75 20.81
C PRO A 188 -8.73 -0.61 20.86
N ASP A 189 -9.32 -1.66 20.28
CA ASP A 189 -8.68 -2.98 20.20
C ASP A 189 -7.36 -2.95 19.41
N PHE A 190 -7.17 -1.97 18.53
CA PHE A 190 -5.95 -1.79 17.75
C PHE A 190 -4.94 -0.83 18.42
N ASP A 191 -5.30 -0.18 19.51
CA ASP A 191 -4.42 0.76 20.23
C ASP A 191 -3.04 0.17 20.58
N PRO A 192 -2.89 -1.11 20.97
CA PRO A 192 -1.57 -1.70 21.20
C PRO A 192 -0.65 -1.72 19.97
N LEU A 193 -1.21 -1.84 18.76
CA LEU A 193 -0.43 -1.78 17.51
C LEU A 193 0.05 -0.36 17.23
N TRP A 194 -0.85 0.62 17.42
CA TRP A 194 -0.54 2.03 17.23
C TRP A 194 0.52 2.52 18.21
N ALA A 195 0.45 2.08 19.45
CA ALA A 195 1.46 2.37 20.46
C ALA A 195 2.86 1.86 20.04
N VAL A 196 2.95 0.61 19.59
CA VAL A 196 4.23 0.01 19.14
C VAL A 196 4.81 0.76 17.93
N LEU A 197 3.99 1.10 16.94
CA LEU A 197 4.46 1.84 15.76
C LEU A 197 4.87 3.28 16.10
N GLN A 198 4.10 3.96 16.95
CA GLN A 198 4.44 5.29 17.45
C GLN A 198 5.76 5.30 18.22
N ASP A 199 5.99 4.30 19.08
CA ASP A 199 7.22 4.20 19.88
C ASP A 199 8.43 3.79 19.05
N ALA A 200 8.23 2.98 18.01
CA ALA A 200 9.25 2.66 17.01
C ALA A 200 9.56 3.83 16.07
N ASP A 201 8.72 4.88 16.08
CA ASP A 201 8.76 6.02 15.14
C ASP A 201 8.68 5.59 13.67
N LEU A 202 7.85 4.56 13.36
CA LEU A 202 7.64 3.99 12.05
C LEU A 202 6.19 4.17 11.58
N PRO A 203 5.94 4.26 10.26
CA PRO A 203 4.61 4.51 9.74
C PRO A 203 3.71 3.29 9.70
N VAL A 204 2.40 3.54 9.79
CA VAL A 204 1.35 2.72 9.21
C VAL A 204 1.23 3.11 7.74
N CYS A 205 1.35 2.16 6.83
CA CYS A 205 1.17 2.38 5.40
C CYS A 205 -0.23 1.90 5.00
N MET A 206 -1.16 2.84 4.87
CA MET A 206 -2.51 2.56 4.43
C MET A 206 -2.53 2.51 2.91
N HIS A 207 -2.75 1.33 2.37
CA HIS A 207 -2.68 1.04 0.94
C HIS A 207 -3.99 0.45 0.44
N LEU A 208 -4.38 0.75 -0.78
CA LEU A 208 -5.61 0.19 -1.35
C LEU A 208 -5.59 -1.35 -1.34
N ILE A 209 -6.76 -1.94 -1.43
CA ILE A 209 -6.95 -3.39 -1.51
C ILE A 209 -7.92 -3.75 -2.63
N VAL A 210 -7.74 -4.93 -3.17
CA VAL A 210 -8.68 -5.57 -4.09
C VAL A 210 -9.26 -6.79 -3.40
N ARG A 211 -10.59 -6.98 -3.46
CA ARG A 211 -11.28 -8.13 -2.89
C ARG A 211 -12.16 -8.78 -3.95
N PHE A 212 -11.95 -10.05 -4.22
CA PHE A 212 -12.73 -10.78 -5.20
C PHE A 212 -14.03 -11.38 -4.65
N LYS A 213 -14.11 -11.60 -3.34
CA LYS A 213 -15.30 -12.17 -2.69
C LYS A 213 -16.32 -11.13 -2.23
N ARG A 214 -15.93 -9.89 -2.04
CA ARG A 214 -16.81 -8.80 -1.62
C ARG A 214 -16.48 -7.50 -2.31
N ALA A 215 -17.45 -6.61 -2.40
CA ALA A 215 -17.27 -5.29 -2.97
C ALA A 215 -16.40 -4.41 -2.07
N VAL A 216 -15.47 -3.66 -2.65
CA VAL A 216 -14.69 -2.61 -2.01
C VAL A 216 -14.64 -1.38 -2.91
N GLY A 217 -14.27 -0.22 -2.36
CA GLY A 217 -14.14 1.01 -3.12
C GLY A 217 -15.41 1.36 -3.92
N LEU A 218 -15.27 1.63 -5.20
CA LEU A 218 -16.38 2.05 -6.08
C LEU A 218 -17.50 1.01 -6.17
N ALA A 219 -17.19 -0.29 -6.22
CA ALA A 219 -18.20 -1.33 -6.25
C ALA A 219 -19.02 -1.40 -4.96
N ASN A 220 -18.41 -1.12 -3.80
CA ASN A 220 -19.13 -1.05 -2.53
C ASN A 220 -20.08 0.15 -2.45
N HIS A 221 -19.84 1.18 -3.25
CA HIS A 221 -20.72 2.34 -3.38
C HIS A 221 -21.77 2.20 -4.50
N GLY A 222 -21.85 1.04 -5.16
CA GLY A 222 -22.85 0.76 -6.18
C GLY A 222 -22.62 1.46 -7.51
N TRP A 223 -21.40 1.91 -7.80
CA TRP A 223 -21.09 2.59 -9.05
C TRP A 223 -20.88 1.65 -10.24
N TYR A 224 -20.64 0.37 -10.00
CA TYR A 224 -20.72 -0.70 -11.00
C TYR A 224 -20.96 -2.05 -10.31
N ASP A 225 -21.54 -2.98 -11.03
CA ASP A 225 -21.68 -4.36 -10.61
C ASP A 225 -20.35 -5.12 -10.88
N ARG A 226 -20.06 -6.15 -10.07
CA ARG A 226 -18.92 -7.02 -10.27
C ARG A 226 -18.94 -7.79 -11.59
N GLU A 227 -20.13 -8.05 -12.12
CA GLU A 227 -20.34 -8.74 -13.39
C GLU A 227 -20.15 -7.81 -14.60
N GLU A 228 -20.22 -6.50 -14.40
CA GLU A 228 -19.98 -5.53 -15.44
C GLU A 228 -18.47 -5.43 -15.76
N ARG A 229 -18.16 -5.26 -17.05
CA ARG A 229 -16.80 -4.93 -17.44
C ARG A 229 -16.46 -3.52 -16.95
N PRO A 230 -15.52 -3.37 -16.00
CA PRO A 230 -15.24 -2.06 -15.43
C PRO A 230 -14.66 -1.11 -16.48
N ASN A 231 -15.04 0.16 -16.40
CA ASN A 231 -14.30 1.22 -17.07
C ASN A 231 -12.96 1.41 -16.34
N MET A 232 -11.86 1.02 -16.95
CA MET A 232 -10.54 1.00 -16.30
C MET A 232 -10.08 2.39 -15.89
N VAL A 233 -10.33 3.43 -16.70
CA VAL A 233 -10.00 4.82 -16.34
C VAL A 233 -10.75 5.26 -15.09
N PHE A 234 -12.02 4.91 -15.00
CA PHE A 234 -12.83 5.22 -13.82
C PHE A 234 -12.41 4.41 -12.58
N SER A 235 -12.19 3.10 -12.77
CA SER A 235 -11.88 2.18 -11.66
C SER A 235 -10.49 2.45 -11.07
N PHE A 236 -9.46 2.58 -11.90
CA PHE A 236 -8.10 2.88 -11.42
C PHE A 236 -7.99 4.34 -10.97
N GLY A 237 -8.59 5.29 -11.70
CA GLY A 237 -8.51 6.71 -11.37
C GLY A 237 -9.18 7.12 -10.05
N LEU A 238 -10.22 6.40 -9.59
CA LEU A 238 -10.93 6.74 -8.36
C LEU A 238 -10.97 5.61 -7.32
N GLY A 239 -10.57 4.38 -7.70
CA GLY A 239 -10.67 3.20 -6.82
C GLY A 239 -9.92 3.36 -5.52
N GLY A 240 -8.67 3.76 -5.56
CA GLY A 240 -7.82 4.02 -4.40
C GLY A 240 -8.37 5.18 -3.56
N THR A 241 -8.65 6.31 -4.18
CA THR A 241 -9.18 7.51 -3.51
C THR A 241 -10.46 7.20 -2.71
N MET A 242 -11.40 6.47 -3.31
CA MET A 242 -12.68 6.12 -2.67
C MET A 242 -12.54 5.12 -1.51
N GLN A 243 -11.45 4.38 -1.44
CA GLN A 243 -11.13 3.53 -0.29
C GLN A 243 -10.38 4.30 0.80
N LEU A 244 -9.33 5.01 0.43
CA LEU A 244 -8.35 5.56 1.35
C LEU A 244 -8.81 6.86 2.04
N VAL A 245 -9.49 7.75 1.31
CA VAL A 245 -9.96 9.02 1.86
C VAL A 245 -10.93 8.84 3.04
N PRO A 246 -11.99 8.01 2.93
CA PRO A 246 -12.88 7.77 4.07
C PRO A 246 -12.17 7.11 5.26
N ALA A 247 -11.25 6.17 4.98
CA ALA A 247 -10.51 5.49 6.03
C ALA A 247 -9.59 6.44 6.80
N ALA A 248 -8.79 7.26 6.09
CA ALA A 248 -7.92 8.27 6.69
C ALA A 248 -8.72 9.34 7.46
N ALA A 249 -9.81 9.85 6.88
CA ALA A 249 -10.68 10.80 7.54
C ALA A 249 -11.30 10.21 8.82
N SER A 250 -11.65 8.91 8.83
CA SER A 250 -12.17 8.26 10.04
C SER A 250 -11.14 8.21 11.16
N MET A 251 -9.87 7.95 10.87
CA MET A 251 -8.79 7.95 11.86
C MET A 251 -8.65 9.32 12.53
N VAL A 252 -8.78 10.40 11.75
CA VAL A 252 -8.77 11.77 12.26
C VAL A 252 -10.02 12.03 13.10
N CYS A 253 -11.19 11.88 12.51
CA CYS A 253 -12.47 12.29 13.13
C CYS A 253 -12.86 11.44 14.34
N ASP A 254 -12.38 10.22 14.47
CA ASP A 254 -12.60 9.35 15.63
C ASP A 254 -11.58 9.60 16.77
N GLY A 255 -10.68 10.56 16.64
CA GLY A 255 -9.73 10.95 17.68
C GLY A 255 -8.57 9.98 17.90
N LEU A 256 -8.19 9.17 16.89
CA LEU A 256 -7.04 8.27 16.99
C LEU A 256 -5.75 9.05 17.33
N PHE A 257 -5.54 10.16 16.65
CA PHE A 257 -4.32 10.97 16.82
C PHE A 257 -4.32 11.86 18.10
N ASP A 258 -5.40 11.90 18.85
CA ASP A 258 -5.40 12.42 20.21
C ASP A 258 -4.85 11.39 21.20
N ARG A 259 -5.09 10.10 20.95
CA ARG A 259 -4.49 9.01 21.74
C ARG A 259 -3.04 8.73 21.33
N PHE A 260 -2.74 8.85 20.05
CA PHE A 260 -1.41 8.58 19.47
C PHE A 260 -0.89 9.77 18.66
N PRO A 261 -0.46 10.88 19.34
CA PRO A 261 -0.13 12.13 18.64
C PRO A 261 1.11 12.07 17.74
N ARG A 262 2.00 11.08 17.92
CA ARG A 262 3.18 10.87 17.07
C ARG A 262 3.01 9.73 16.06
N LEU A 263 1.85 9.07 16.04
CA LEU A 263 1.58 8.02 15.04
C LEU A 263 1.62 8.62 13.64
N LYS A 264 2.37 7.98 12.76
CA LYS A 264 2.54 8.36 11.35
C LYS A 264 1.71 7.46 10.47
N VAL A 265 0.98 8.02 9.52
CA VAL A 265 0.20 7.26 8.53
C VAL A 265 0.58 7.72 7.13
N LEU A 266 1.03 6.80 6.30
CA LEU A 266 1.28 7.03 4.87
C LEU A 266 0.08 6.54 4.08
N ILE A 267 -0.47 7.40 3.23
CA ILE A 267 -1.55 7.06 2.29
C ILE A 267 -0.90 6.70 0.96
N VAL A 268 -1.16 5.48 0.49
CA VAL A 268 -0.47 4.88 -0.65
C VAL A 268 -1.49 4.52 -1.73
N GLU A 269 -1.17 4.82 -3.00
CA GLU A 269 -1.99 4.48 -4.18
C GLU A 269 -3.42 5.09 -4.17
N ALA A 270 -3.50 6.40 -3.86
CA ALA A 270 -4.75 7.16 -3.93
C ALA A 270 -4.61 8.47 -4.69
N GLY A 271 -3.41 8.72 -5.24
CA GLY A 271 -2.97 10.07 -5.56
C GLY A 271 -2.84 10.93 -4.30
N ALA A 272 -2.27 12.09 -4.40
CA ALA A 272 -2.05 12.99 -3.26
C ALA A 272 -2.84 14.31 -3.33
N GLY A 273 -3.42 14.60 -4.49
CA GLY A 273 -4.14 15.85 -4.76
C GLY A 273 -5.39 16.08 -3.92
N PHE A 274 -5.99 15.02 -3.38
CA PHE A 274 -7.17 15.12 -2.53
C PHE A 274 -6.92 15.78 -1.16
N ALA A 275 -5.68 15.80 -0.68
CA ALA A 275 -5.36 16.13 0.71
C ALA A 275 -5.88 17.52 1.12
N ALA A 276 -5.56 18.58 0.36
CA ALA A 276 -6.03 19.93 0.66
C ALA A 276 -7.56 20.04 0.65
N TYR A 277 -8.23 19.44 -0.35
CA TYR A 277 -9.68 19.45 -0.46
C TYR A 277 -10.36 18.80 0.77
N VAL A 278 -9.88 17.65 1.20
CA VAL A 278 -10.44 16.95 2.37
C VAL A 278 -10.22 17.74 3.65
N MET A 279 -9.05 18.34 3.83
CA MET A 279 -8.75 19.21 4.95
C MET A 279 -9.74 20.37 5.03
N ASP A 280 -9.95 21.10 3.95
CA ASP A 280 -10.89 22.24 3.89
C ASP A 280 -12.33 21.79 4.19
N ARG A 281 -12.76 20.67 3.61
CA ARG A 281 -14.12 20.14 3.83
C ARG A 281 -14.37 19.74 5.28
N LEU A 282 -13.42 19.09 5.91
CA LEU A 282 -13.56 18.66 7.31
C LEU A 282 -13.49 19.86 8.26
N ASP A 283 -12.59 20.81 8.01
CA ASP A 283 -12.47 22.02 8.82
C ASP A 283 -13.75 22.87 8.78
N GLU A 284 -14.34 23.07 7.59
CA GLU A 284 -15.60 23.79 7.43
C GLU A 284 -16.73 23.15 8.26
N LYS A 285 -16.78 21.81 8.29
CA LYS A 285 -17.80 21.10 9.09
C LYS A 285 -17.48 21.15 10.59
N TYR A 286 -16.21 21.05 10.95
CA TYR A 286 -15.79 21.21 12.34
C TYR A 286 -16.12 22.59 12.88
N ASP A 287 -15.86 23.66 12.11
CA ASP A 287 -16.19 25.03 12.51
C ASP A 287 -17.71 25.24 12.64
N ARG A 288 -18.50 24.59 11.78
CA ARG A 288 -19.95 24.72 11.79
C ARG A 288 -20.65 23.96 12.90
N PHE A 289 -20.23 22.72 13.16
CA PHE A 289 -20.88 21.85 14.14
C PHE A 289 -20.24 21.95 15.54
N GLY A 290 -18.99 22.42 15.61
CA GLY A 290 -18.25 22.61 16.83
C GLY A 290 -17.63 21.32 17.39
N ALA A 291 -16.65 21.52 18.27
CA ALA A 291 -15.89 20.43 18.91
C ALA A 291 -16.76 19.47 19.73
N SER A 292 -17.97 19.89 20.14
CA SER A 292 -18.89 19.03 20.90
C SER A 292 -19.46 17.87 20.07
N MET A 293 -19.42 17.99 18.74
CA MET A 293 -19.93 16.98 17.81
C MET A 293 -18.81 16.06 17.25
N ALA A 294 -17.56 16.36 17.56
CA ALA A 294 -16.43 15.56 17.13
C ALA A 294 -15.50 15.27 18.32
N PRO A 295 -15.11 14.02 18.57
CA PRO A 295 -14.26 13.65 19.72
C PRO A 295 -12.78 13.95 19.45
N ILE A 296 -12.46 15.16 18.96
CA ILE A 296 -11.13 15.60 18.58
C ILE A 296 -10.80 16.97 19.20
N LYS A 297 -9.54 17.18 19.56
CA LYS A 297 -9.07 18.38 20.27
C LYS A 297 -8.59 19.49 19.34
N LEU A 298 -8.12 19.14 18.15
CA LEU A 298 -7.59 20.06 17.14
C LEU A 298 -8.54 20.08 15.93
N ARG A 299 -8.36 21.06 15.04
CA ARG A 299 -9.05 21.04 13.75
C ARG A 299 -8.57 19.86 12.90
N PRO A 300 -9.42 19.25 12.09
CA PRO A 300 -9.03 18.14 11.24
C PRO A 300 -7.74 18.38 10.45
N SER A 301 -7.60 19.55 9.82
CA SER A 301 -6.41 19.88 9.05
C SER A 301 -5.09 19.83 9.82
N GLU A 302 -5.12 20.08 11.13
CA GLU A 302 -3.92 20.02 11.97
C GLU A 302 -3.42 18.59 12.13
N TYR A 303 -4.35 17.60 12.23
CA TYR A 303 -3.99 16.18 12.23
C TYR A 303 -3.48 15.73 10.87
N PHE A 304 -4.13 16.14 9.78
CA PHE A 304 -3.69 15.83 8.43
C PHE A 304 -2.25 16.29 8.19
N ARG A 305 -1.91 17.51 8.60
CA ARG A 305 -0.54 18.05 8.50
C ARG A 305 0.45 17.39 9.46
N ARG A 306 0.01 16.94 10.62
CA ARG A 306 0.89 16.39 11.67
C ARG A 306 1.17 14.91 11.47
N ASN A 307 0.13 14.13 11.11
CA ASN A 307 0.14 12.68 11.22
C ASN A 307 0.09 11.95 9.87
N LEU A 308 -0.32 12.62 8.76
CA LEU A 308 -0.50 11.96 7.48
C LEU A 308 0.55 12.39 6.46
N TRP A 309 1.00 11.42 5.66
CA TRP A 309 1.85 11.56 4.49
C TRP A 309 1.14 10.97 3.28
N TYR A 310 1.52 11.39 2.07
CA TYR A 310 0.80 11.07 0.85
C TYR A 310 1.77 10.66 -0.26
N VAL A 311 1.51 9.53 -0.89
CA VAL A 311 2.25 9.10 -2.08
C VAL A 311 1.54 9.66 -3.31
N MET A 312 2.27 10.43 -4.12
CA MET A 312 1.81 10.92 -5.40
C MET A 312 2.16 9.97 -6.53
N ASP A 313 1.34 9.95 -7.56
CA ASP A 313 1.65 9.27 -8.82
C ASP A 313 2.65 10.08 -9.66
N PRO A 314 3.50 9.45 -10.49
CA PRO A 314 4.55 10.16 -11.24
C PRO A 314 4.09 11.34 -12.10
N GLY A 315 2.86 11.28 -12.64
CA GLY A 315 2.28 12.34 -13.52
C GLY A 315 1.40 13.38 -12.83
N GLU A 316 1.30 13.36 -11.51
CA GLU A 316 0.35 14.19 -10.76
C GLU A 316 0.78 15.67 -10.73
N ARG A 317 -0.11 16.58 -11.20
CA ARG A 317 0.20 18.01 -11.39
C ARG A 317 -0.17 18.91 -10.21
N SER A 318 -0.98 18.41 -9.28
CA SER A 318 -1.53 19.21 -8.17
C SER A 318 -0.56 19.42 -7.01
N ILE A 319 0.56 18.71 -6.99
CA ILE A 319 1.42 18.55 -5.80
C ILE A 319 2.08 19.86 -5.38
N ASP A 320 2.56 20.68 -6.33
CA ASP A 320 3.21 21.95 -5.96
C ASP A 320 2.26 22.90 -5.21
N ALA A 321 1.01 22.99 -5.68
CA ALA A 321 -0.04 23.75 -4.98
C ALA A 321 -0.41 23.13 -3.63
N ASN A 322 -0.46 21.80 -3.55
CA ASN A 322 -0.74 21.09 -2.30
C ASN A 322 0.39 21.27 -1.27
N CYS A 323 1.64 21.42 -1.67
CA CYS A 323 2.75 21.72 -0.75
C CYS A 323 2.51 23.00 0.07
N ASP A 324 1.89 24.01 -0.51
CA ASP A 324 1.58 25.27 0.19
C ASP A 324 0.47 25.08 1.25
N LEU A 325 -0.47 24.19 1.01
CA LEU A 325 -1.65 23.99 1.84
C LEU A 325 -1.45 22.91 2.90
N VAL A 326 -0.76 21.85 2.54
CA VAL A 326 -0.58 20.65 3.39
C VAL A 326 0.77 20.65 4.09
N GLY A 327 1.83 21.06 3.39
CA GLY A 327 3.22 21.04 3.84
C GLY A 327 4.11 20.27 2.85
N GLU A 328 5.25 20.83 2.50
CA GLU A 328 6.18 20.21 1.52
C GLU A 328 6.86 18.93 2.05
N ASP A 329 6.86 18.74 3.37
CA ASP A 329 7.41 17.56 4.05
C ASP A 329 6.42 16.38 4.14
N ARG A 330 5.25 16.49 3.50
CA ARG A 330 4.17 15.46 3.56
C ARG A 330 4.04 14.62 2.31
N PHE A 331 4.68 14.99 1.21
CA PHE A 331 4.54 14.28 -0.06
C PHE A 331 5.74 13.39 -0.35
N LEU A 332 5.44 12.18 -0.82
CA LEU A 332 6.36 11.19 -1.37
C LEU A 332 5.91 10.85 -2.78
N TRP A 333 6.67 10.09 -3.53
CA TRP A 333 6.24 9.54 -4.82
C TRP A 333 6.34 8.03 -4.81
N GLY A 334 5.56 7.36 -5.64
CA GLY A 334 5.57 5.93 -5.83
C GLY A 334 5.48 5.54 -7.29
N SER A 335 6.00 4.38 -7.66
CA SER A 335 5.96 3.85 -9.01
C SER A 335 4.79 2.90 -9.24
N ASP A 336 4.31 2.29 -8.18
CA ASP A 336 3.43 1.12 -8.18
C ASP A 336 3.99 -0.09 -8.98
N TYR A 337 5.32 -0.08 -9.27
CA TYR A 337 5.95 -1.18 -9.99
C TYR A 337 5.85 -2.49 -9.19
N PRO A 338 5.45 -3.63 -9.77
CA PRO A 338 5.32 -3.89 -11.21
C PRO A 338 3.87 -4.02 -11.71
N HIS A 339 2.90 -3.38 -11.07
CA HIS A 339 1.49 -3.49 -11.47
C HIS A 339 1.23 -2.93 -12.87
N ILE A 340 0.07 -3.31 -13.45
CA ILE A 340 -0.30 -3.00 -14.85
C ILE A 340 -0.45 -1.49 -15.13
N ASP A 341 -0.79 -0.70 -14.14
CA ASP A 341 -0.94 0.76 -14.20
C ASP A 341 0.34 1.53 -13.82
N SER A 342 1.37 0.82 -13.40
CA SER A 342 2.72 1.36 -13.20
C SER A 342 3.36 1.80 -14.53
N HIS A 343 4.33 2.69 -14.41
CA HIS A 343 5.11 3.17 -15.55
C HIS A 343 6.53 2.62 -15.52
N ILE A 344 6.96 1.98 -16.62
CA ILE A 344 8.34 1.47 -16.74
C ILE A 344 9.42 2.56 -16.57
N ASN A 345 9.06 3.82 -16.84
CA ASN A 345 9.92 4.98 -16.70
C ASN A 345 9.53 5.87 -15.50
N ALA A 346 8.82 5.33 -14.50
CA ALA A 346 8.26 6.08 -13.37
C ALA A 346 9.26 7.07 -12.75
N ALA A 347 10.49 6.66 -12.53
CA ALA A 347 11.54 7.51 -11.96
C ALA A 347 11.94 8.70 -12.86
N ALA A 348 11.88 8.57 -14.17
CA ALA A 348 12.11 9.67 -15.11
C ALA A 348 10.90 10.61 -15.18
N GLU A 349 9.70 10.04 -15.18
CA GLU A 349 8.44 10.77 -15.23
C GLU A 349 8.23 11.63 -13.99
N VAL A 350 8.45 11.09 -12.78
CA VAL A 350 8.35 11.89 -11.56
C VAL A 350 9.36 13.02 -11.52
N ARG A 351 10.60 12.80 -11.97
CA ARG A 351 11.58 13.88 -12.07
C ARG A 351 11.15 14.98 -13.05
N ALA A 352 10.52 14.61 -14.17
CA ALA A 352 9.98 15.55 -15.14
C ALA A 352 8.77 16.32 -14.58
N SER A 353 7.84 15.65 -13.90
CA SER A 353 6.66 16.29 -13.32
C SER A 353 7.00 17.28 -12.20
N LEU A 354 8.03 16.98 -11.42
CA LEU A 354 8.52 17.83 -10.34
C LEU A 354 9.48 18.95 -10.82
N ALA A 355 9.90 18.95 -12.09
CA ALA A 355 10.86 19.92 -12.62
C ALA A 355 10.46 21.41 -12.43
N PRO A 356 9.17 21.80 -12.47
CA PRO A 356 8.75 23.19 -12.22
C PRO A 356 8.91 23.64 -10.76
N MET A 357 8.98 22.71 -9.79
CA MET A 357 9.09 23.01 -8.37
C MET A 357 10.47 23.56 -8.00
N THR A 358 10.56 24.22 -6.85
CA THR A 358 11.83 24.61 -6.24
C THR A 358 12.72 23.36 -5.98
N GLU A 359 14.04 23.55 -5.96
CA GLU A 359 14.97 22.45 -5.70
C GLU A 359 14.72 21.80 -4.33
N SER A 360 14.39 22.60 -3.31
CA SER A 360 14.04 22.09 -1.97
C SER A 360 12.86 21.13 -2.02
N ARG A 361 11.75 21.53 -2.64
CA ARG A 361 10.55 20.70 -2.77
C ARG A 361 10.82 19.43 -3.58
N ARG A 362 11.55 19.54 -4.71
CA ARG A 362 11.91 18.36 -5.50
C ARG A 362 12.69 17.35 -4.68
N ARG A 363 13.70 17.77 -3.93
CA ARG A 363 14.49 16.89 -3.07
C ARG A 363 13.64 16.27 -1.97
N ALA A 364 12.78 17.06 -1.33
CA ALA A 364 11.86 16.60 -0.30
C ALA A 364 10.98 15.46 -0.83
N VAL A 365 10.25 15.69 -1.93
CA VAL A 365 9.32 14.73 -2.52
C VAL A 365 10.07 13.51 -3.09
N LEU A 366 11.20 13.71 -3.77
CA LEU A 366 11.96 12.62 -4.39
C LEU A 366 12.51 11.61 -3.37
N GLY A 367 12.86 12.04 -2.14
CA GLY A 367 13.42 11.07 -1.22
C GLY A 367 13.65 11.53 0.22
N GLU A 368 13.84 12.82 0.51
CA GLU A 368 14.17 13.26 1.88
C GLU A 368 12.98 13.03 2.85
N ASN A 369 11.75 13.21 2.37
CA ASN A 369 10.54 12.93 3.15
C ASN A 369 10.44 11.43 3.46
N ALA A 370 10.63 10.56 2.47
CA ALA A 370 10.65 9.11 2.68
C ALA A 370 11.79 8.68 3.61
N ARG A 371 13.00 9.28 3.44
CA ARG A 371 14.13 9.03 4.32
C ARG A 371 13.80 9.31 5.78
N THR A 372 13.13 10.44 6.03
CA THR A 372 12.71 10.84 7.39
C THR A 372 11.61 9.94 7.92
N LEU A 373 10.59 9.66 7.09
CA LEU A 373 9.42 8.86 7.49
C LEU A 373 9.79 7.44 7.88
N PHE A 374 10.63 6.77 7.07
CA PHE A 374 11.03 5.36 7.24
C PHE A 374 12.37 5.18 7.98
N ARG A 375 13.05 6.27 8.33
CA ARG A 375 14.37 6.23 9.02
C ARG A 375 15.40 5.43 8.21
N LEU A 376 15.59 5.82 6.95
CA LEU A 376 16.54 5.21 6.01
C LEU A 376 17.96 5.78 6.16
#